data_3f1c3059a1f0436b8602ca5bd8c20a43
#
_entry.id   3f1c3059a1f0436b8602ca5bd8c20a43
#
_cell.length_a   1.000
_cell.length_b   1.000
_cell.length_c   1.000
_cell.angle_alpha   90.00
_cell.angle_beta   90.00
_cell.angle_gamma   90.00
#
_symmetry.space_group_name_H-M   'P 1'
#
loop_
_entity.id
_entity.type
_entity.pdbx_description
1 polymer ?
#
loop_
_entity_poly.entity_id
_entity_poly.type
_entity_poly.pdbx_seq_one_letter_code
_entity_poly.pdbx_strand_id
1 'polypeptide(L)' 'MPLQDFIEMAISDDYSCYIWDNEKEEQVFCGELADIPEGFLEQEFSSWEIDNGRIGLNIN' A
#
# COMPACT_ATOMS: atom_id res chain seq x y z
N MET A 1 11.28 -3.44 -4.34
CA MET A 1 11.02 -2.00 -4.12
C MET A 1 10.28 -1.82 -2.79
N PRO A 2 10.81 -1.02 -1.86
CA PRO A 2 10.10 -0.71 -0.64
C PRO A 2 8.80 0.05 -0.93
N LEU A 3 7.81 -0.13 -0.09
CA LEU A 3 6.53 0.54 -0.26
C LEU A 3 6.67 2.06 -0.32
N GLN A 4 7.59 2.60 0.46
CA GLN A 4 7.86 4.04 0.46
C GLN A 4 8.23 4.56 -0.93
N ASP A 5 9.05 3.82 -1.67
CA ASP A 5 9.45 4.24 -3.02
C ASP A 5 8.27 4.27 -3.97
N PHE A 6 7.36 3.32 -3.84
CA PHE A 6 6.15 3.30 -4.66
C PHE A 6 5.28 4.52 -4.36
N ILE A 7 5.12 4.85 -3.09
CA ILE A 7 4.30 5.98 -2.68
C ILE A 7 4.88 7.30 -3.16
N GLU A 8 6.19 7.44 -3.15
CA GLU A 8 6.86 8.66 -3.65
C GLU A 8 6.64 8.86 -5.15
N MET A 9 6.39 7.80 -5.88
CA MET A 9 6.08 7.88 -7.31
C MET A 9 4.60 8.16 -7.57
N ALA A 10 3.76 8.08 -6.55
CA ALA A 10 2.33 8.30 -6.71
C ALA A 10 2.04 9.76 -7.06
N ILE A 11 1.01 9.97 -7.86
CA ILE A 11 0.64 11.31 -8.32
C ILE A 11 0.11 12.17 -7.18
N SER A 12 -0.57 11.54 -6.21
CA SER A 12 -1.23 12.26 -5.12
C SER A 12 -1.23 11.42 -3.85
N ASP A 13 -0.95 12.08 -2.72
CA ASP A 13 -1.02 11.45 -1.40
C ASP A 13 -2.45 11.20 -0.97
N ASP A 14 -3.42 11.82 -1.61
CA ASP A 14 -4.84 11.69 -1.30
C ASP A 14 -5.47 10.44 -1.89
N TYR A 15 -4.70 9.67 -2.61
CA TYR A 15 -5.22 8.47 -3.26
C TYR A 15 -5.59 7.42 -2.21
N SER A 16 -6.80 6.87 -2.33
CA SER A 16 -7.25 5.81 -1.42
C SER A 16 -6.51 4.51 -1.73
N CYS A 17 -6.16 3.77 -0.68
CA CYS A 17 -5.45 2.51 -0.85
C CYS A 17 -5.81 1.54 0.27
N TYR A 18 -5.42 0.29 0.07
CA TYR A 18 -5.47 -0.71 1.13
C TYR A 18 -4.24 -1.60 1.01
N ILE A 19 -3.82 -2.15 2.14
CA ILE A 19 -2.68 -3.05 2.19
C ILE A 19 -3.15 -4.43 2.61
N TRP A 20 -2.83 -5.42 1.80
CA TRP A 20 -3.15 -6.82 2.06
C TRP A 20 -1.88 -7.57 2.42
N ASP A 21 -1.91 -8.28 3.53
CA ASP A 21 -0.79 -9.11 3.97
C ASP A 21 -1.01 -10.53 3.49
N ASN A 22 -0.21 -10.99 2.54
CA ASN A 22 -0.33 -12.33 1.98
C ASN A 22 0.03 -13.43 2.96
N GLU A 23 0.90 -13.14 3.92
CA GLU A 23 1.27 -14.09 4.94
C GLU A 23 0.13 -14.35 5.91
N LYS A 24 -0.53 -13.28 6.35
CA LYS A 24 -1.66 -13.37 7.28
C LYS A 24 -3.00 -13.56 6.56
N GLU A 25 -3.02 -13.37 5.25
CA GLU A 25 -4.23 -13.44 4.44
C GLU A 25 -5.33 -12.49 4.95
N GLU A 26 -4.94 -11.28 5.32
CA GLU A 26 -5.90 -10.28 5.79
C GLU A 26 -5.49 -8.87 5.39
N GLN A 27 -6.47 -7.98 5.38
CA GLN A 27 -6.22 -6.56 5.13
C GLN A 27 -5.70 -5.94 6.42
N VAL A 28 -4.52 -5.31 6.34
CA VAL A 28 -3.87 -4.74 7.52
C VAL A 28 -3.92 -3.22 7.55
N PHE A 29 -4.35 -2.59 6.47
CA PHE A 29 -4.50 -1.14 6.42
C PHE A 29 -5.53 -0.75 5.36
N CYS A 30 -6.25 0.33 5.62
CA CYS A 30 -7.17 0.93 4.66
C CYS A 30 -7.26 2.43 4.94
N GLY A 31 -7.04 3.24 3.92
CA GLY A 31 -7.07 4.69 4.07
C GLY A 31 -6.36 5.37 2.91
N GLU A 32 -5.79 6.53 3.16
CA GLU A 32 -5.06 7.30 2.15
C GLU A 32 -3.58 6.97 2.20
N LEU A 33 -2.89 7.15 1.08
CA LEU A 33 -1.45 6.89 1.00
C LEU A 33 -0.67 7.67 2.06
N ALA A 34 -1.07 8.90 2.33
CA ALA A 34 -0.39 9.74 3.32
C ALA A 34 -0.53 9.22 4.75
N ASP A 35 -1.53 8.39 5.01
CA ASP A 35 -1.82 7.88 6.35
C ASP A 35 -1.15 6.54 6.65
N ILE A 36 -0.42 5.97 5.71
CA ILE A 36 0.22 4.66 5.90
C ILE A 36 1.27 4.75 7.01
N PRO A 37 1.17 3.89 8.05
CA PRO A 37 2.17 3.87 9.13
C PRO A 37 3.58 3.55 8.62
N GLU A 38 4.58 4.15 9.27
CA GLU A 38 5.98 3.94 8.88
C GLU A 38 6.39 2.47 8.85
N GLY A 39 5.84 1.66 9.73
CA GLY A 39 6.17 0.24 9.76
C GLY A 39 5.85 -0.48 8.47
N PHE A 40 4.87 -0.01 7.71
CA PHE A 40 4.56 -0.58 6.40
C PHE A 40 5.40 0.04 5.30
N LEU A 41 5.81 1.29 5.44
CA LEU A 41 6.59 1.99 4.42
C LEU A 41 7.95 1.34 4.17
N GLU A 42 8.50 0.71 5.17
CA GLU A 42 9.81 0.05 5.08
C GLU A 42 9.72 -1.34 4.46
N GLN A 43 8.53 -1.89 4.38
CA GLN A 43 8.35 -3.25 3.87
C GLN A 43 8.36 -3.30 2.35
N GLU A 44 8.86 -4.40 1.83
CA GLU A 44 8.77 -4.67 0.40
C GLU A 44 7.36 -5.10 0.08
N PHE A 45 6.82 -4.62 -1.04
CA PHE A 45 5.54 -5.13 -1.52
C PHE A 45 5.78 -6.09 -2.69
N SER A 46 4.95 -7.11 -2.78
CA SER A 46 5.10 -8.14 -3.81
C SER A 46 4.36 -7.80 -5.11
N SER A 47 3.25 -7.11 -4.99
CA SER A 47 2.47 -6.70 -6.15
C SER A 47 1.50 -5.58 -5.78
N TRP A 48 0.93 -4.95 -6.80
CA TRP A 48 -0.07 -3.92 -6.59
C TRP A 48 -1.11 -4.01 -7.70
N GLU A 49 -2.29 -3.45 -7.43
CA GLU A 49 -3.36 -3.41 -8.41
C GLU A 49 -4.24 -2.18 -8.17
N ILE A 50 -5.04 -1.84 -9.14
CA ILE A 50 -6.03 -0.77 -9.02
C ILE A 50 -7.41 -1.39 -9.13
N ASP A 51 -8.25 -1.15 -8.12
CA ASP A 51 -9.59 -1.70 -8.06
C ASP A 51 -10.56 -0.61 -7.58
N ASN A 52 -11.54 -0.27 -8.40
CA ASN A 52 -12.54 0.75 -8.10
C ASN A 52 -11.94 2.09 -7.69
N GLY A 53 -10.83 2.48 -8.33
CA GLY A 53 -10.17 3.74 -8.02
C GLY A 53 -9.32 3.72 -6.77
N ARG A 54 -9.11 2.55 -6.20
CA ARG A 54 -8.22 2.36 -5.05
C ARG A 54 -6.98 1.59 -5.46
N ILE A 55 -5.88 1.86 -4.79
CA ILE A 55 -4.64 1.11 -5.00
C ILE A 55 -4.58 -0.01 -3.98
N GLY A 56 -4.50 -1.24 -4.46
CA GLY A 56 -4.30 -2.40 -3.62
C GLY A 56 -2.82 -2.76 -3.58
N LEU A 57 -2.25 -2.83 -2.39
CA LEU A 57 -0.85 -3.15 -2.20
C LEU A 57 -0.72 -4.47 -1.44
N ASN A 58 0.00 -5.41 -2.01
CA ASN A 58 0.21 -6.72 -1.39
C ASN A 58 1.62 -6.79 -0.84
N ILE A 59 1.75 -7.06 0.47
CA ILE A 59 3.04 -7.23 1.12
C ILE A 59 3.27 -8.72 1.44
N ASN A 60 4.55 -9.07 1.61
CA ASN A 60 4.97 -10.46 1.84
C ASN A 60 4.65 -11.34 0.63
#